data_bce4a75163f935c6c6cb6a217c0e75fd
#
_entry.id   bce4a75163f935c6c6cb6a217c0e75fd
#
_cell.length_a   1.000
_cell.length_b   1.000
_cell.length_c   1.000
_cell.angle_alpha   90.00
_cell.angle_beta   90.00
_cell.angle_gamma   90.00
#
_symmetry.space_group_name_H-M   'P 1'
#
loop_
_entity.id
_entity.type
_entity.pdbx_description
1 polymer ?
#
loop_
_entity_poly.entity_id
_entity_poly.type
_entity_poly.pdbx_seq_one_letter_code
_entity_poly.pdbx_strand_id
1 'polypeptide(L)'
;MVNDSRRIVFFDLDGTLHRQDMFGSFMFYALRHHPLNVVLVLLLLPVSLVGFMIRGWGARWPVSVLVWGVTFGHSEKHLRALEAKFVTWFRSRVTTFPEVHARLSDYLTSGSADVWLITGSPKHLVELVYFDSPWLSQVKLIGSAVERRYGGWVLSLRCFGHEKVTQLTGRIGAPLQLYSGYSDSNQDNPLLHFCEHRWRVTPQGALQQLE
;
A
#
# COMPACT_ATOMS: atom_id res chain seq x y z
N MET A 1 -3.93 -7.06 37.80
CA MET A 1 -3.91 -7.58 36.43
C MET A 1 -3.34 -6.49 35.56
N VAL A 2 -2.07 -6.56 35.24
CA VAL A 2 -1.44 -5.65 34.27
C VAL A 2 -2.08 -5.99 32.92
N ASN A 3 -2.83 -5.03 32.37
CA ASN A 3 -3.40 -5.16 31.05
C ASN A 3 -2.22 -5.17 30.07
N ASP A 4 -1.78 -6.36 29.67
CA ASP A 4 -0.69 -6.58 28.71
C ASP A 4 -1.20 -6.24 27.29
N SER A 5 -1.62 -4.97 27.13
CA SER A 5 -1.98 -4.46 25.82
C SER A 5 -0.68 -4.34 25.03
N ARG A 6 -0.41 -5.33 24.15
CA ARG A 6 0.73 -5.29 23.24
C ARG A 6 0.78 -3.94 22.53
N ARG A 7 1.97 -3.37 22.46
CA ARG A 7 2.20 -2.13 21.71
C ARG A 7 1.78 -2.32 20.25
N ILE A 8 1.10 -1.35 19.69
CA ILE A 8 0.70 -1.40 18.28
C ILE A 8 1.70 -0.56 17.48
N VAL A 9 2.29 -1.18 16.47
CA VAL A 9 3.26 -0.54 15.57
C VAL A 9 2.78 -0.68 14.14
N PHE A 10 2.90 0.37 13.33
CA PHE A 10 2.62 0.24 11.91
C PHE A 10 3.80 0.61 11.03
N PHE A 11 3.88 -0.07 9.90
CA PHE A 11 4.76 0.24 8.78
C PHE A 11 3.93 0.48 7.53
N ASP A 12 4.28 1.51 6.76
CA ASP A 12 3.91 1.56 5.36
C ASP A 12 4.81 0.64 4.54
N LEU A 13 4.47 0.40 3.28
CA LEU A 13 5.21 -0.52 2.42
C LEU A 13 6.05 0.21 1.36
N ASP A 14 5.35 0.91 0.46
CA ASP A 14 5.94 1.54 -0.72
C ASP A 14 6.73 2.78 -0.30
N GLY A 15 8.02 2.88 -0.66
CA GLY A 15 8.91 3.92 -0.16
C GLY A 15 9.38 3.74 1.29
N THR A 16 8.87 2.73 2.01
CA THR A 16 9.12 2.49 3.43
C THR A 16 9.88 1.19 3.68
N LEU A 17 9.33 0.01 3.37
CA LEU A 17 10.06 -1.26 3.44
C LEU A 17 10.90 -1.51 2.18
N HIS A 18 10.47 -0.98 1.07
CA HIS A 18 11.22 -0.97 -0.19
C HIS A 18 11.05 0.39 -0.91
N ARG A 19 11.97 0.68 -1.84
CA ARG A 19 12.03 1.97 -2.53
C ARG A 19 10.88 2.18 -3.52
N GLN A 20 10.43 1.13 -4.21
CA GLN A 20 9.53 1.21 -5.34
C GLN A 20 8.07 1.43 -4.89
N ASP A 21 7.27 2.09 -5.72
CA ASP A 21 5.81 2.06 -5.65
C ASP A 21 5.34 0.79 -6.38
N MET A 22 4.81 -0.17 -5.64
CA MET A 22 4.37 -1.46 -6.17
C MET A 22 3.14 -1.30 -7.08
N PHE A 23 2.14 -0.55 -6.63
CA PHE A 23 0.91 -0.41 -7.39
C PHE A 23 1.10 0.42 -8.66
N GLY A 24 1.82 1.53 -8.58
CA GLY A 24 2.19 2.33 -9.75
C GLY A 24 3.04 1.53 -10.74
N SER A 25 3.98 0.73 -10.24
CA SER A 25 4.79 -0.19 -11.05
C SER A 25 3.93 -1.23 -11.76
N PHE A 26 2.92 -1.79 -11.09
CA PHE A 26 1.98 -2.73 -11.71
C PHE A 26 1.16 -2.06 -12.82
N MET A 27 0.64 -0.86 -12.57
CA MET A 27 -0.13 -0.09 -13.57
C MET A 27 0.71 0.18 -14.82
N PHE A 28 1.95 0.62 -14.63
CA PHE A 28 2.89 0.86 -15.72
C PHE A 28 3.24 -0.44 -16.49
N TYR A 29 3.49 -1.53 -15.76
CA TYR A 29 3.76 -2.84 -16.34
C TYR A 29 2.58 -3.32 -17.19
N ALA A 30 1.36 -3.19 -16.68
CA ALA A 30 0.15 -3.57 -17.38
C ALA A 30 -0.06 -2.76 -18.67
N LEU A 31 0.15 -1.44 -18.63
CA LEU A 31 0.07 -0.58 -19.82
C LEU A 31 1.08 -0.97 -20.90
N ARG A 32 2.29 -1.37 -20.52
CA ARG A 32 3.29 -1.86 -21.50
C ARG A 32 2.86 -3.14 -22.22
N HIS A 33 2.03 -3.95 -21.59
CA HIS A 33 1.50 -5.19 -22.17
C HIS A 33 0.15 -5.03 -22.85
N HIS A 34 -0.51 -3.87 -22.64
CA HIS A 34 -1.82 -3.54 -23.21
C HIS A 34 -1.76 -2.18 -23.95
N PRO A 35 -1.10 -2.10 -25.11
CA PRO A 35 -0.87 -0.81 -25.78
C PRO A 35 -2.15 -0.09 -26.18
N LEU A 36 -3.25 -0.79 -26.49
CA LEU A 36 -4.55 -0.19 -26.79
C LEU A 36 -5.14 0.53 -25.56
N ASN A 37 -4.89 -0.01 -24.37
CA ASN A 37 -5.35 0.60 -23.12
C ASN A 37 -4.59 1.89 -22.79
N VAL A 38 -3.41 2.12 -23.36
CA VAL A 38 -2.70 3.40 -23.23
C VAL A 38 -3.55 4.54 -23.81
N VAL A 39 -4.16 4.33 -24.99
CA VAL A 39 -5.04 5.34 -25.61
C VAL A 39 -6.26 5.61 -24.73
N LEU A 40 -6.87 4.55 -24.20
CA LEU A 40 -8.02 4.67 -23.30
C LEU A 40 -7.64 5.44 -22.02
N VAL A 41 -6.51 5.12 -21.40
CA VAL A 41 -6.02 5.83 -20.21
C VAL A 41 -5.74 7.30 -20.51
N LEU A 42 -5.14 7.63 -21.65
CA LEU A 42 -4.92 9.03 -22.06
C LEU A 42 -6.24 9.80 -22.20
N LEU A 43 -7.29 9.18 -22.75
CA LEU A 43 -8.63 9.77 -22.83
C LEU A 43 -9.30 9.96 -21.45
N LEU A 44 -9.03 9.07 -20.50
CA LEU A 44 -9.58 9.12 -19.15
C LEU A 44 -8.77 10.01 -18.19
N LEU A 45 -7.52 10.32 -18.55
CA LEU A 45 -6.62 11.10 -17.69
C LEU A 45 -7.20 12.49 -17.31
N PRO A 46 -7.77 13.29 -18.25
CA PRO A 46 -8.40 14.57 -17.90
C PRO A 46 -9.53 14.41 -16.89
N VAL A 47 -10.36 13.37 -17.03
CA VAL A 47 -11.47 13.07 -16.11
C VAL A 47 -10.93 12.78 -14.72
N SER A 48 -9.87 11.97 -14.62
CA SER A 48 -9.20 11.65 -13.35
C SER A 48 -8.54 12.87 -12.72
N LEU A 49 -7.89 13.74 -13.52
CA LEU A 49 -7.28 14.98 -13.04
C LEU A 49 -8.33 15.94 -12.46
N VAL A 50 -9.44 16.15 -13.16
CA VAL A 50 -10.58 16.95 -12.64
C VAL A 50 -11.10 16.33 -11.35
N GLY A 51 -11.19 15.00 -11.28
CA GLY A 51 -11.59 14.31 -10.08
C GLY A 51 -10.68 14.55 -8.89
N PHE A 52 -9.36 14.56 -9.09
CA PHE A 52 -8.39 14.90 -8.05
C PHE A 52 -8.48 16.37 -7.62
N MET A 53 -8.74 17.27 -8.56
CA MET A 53 -8.93 18.71 -8.24
C MET A 53 -10.17 18.93 -7.35
N ILE A 54 -11.27 18.21 -7.61
CA ILE A 54 -12.53 18.39 -6.86
C ILE A 54 -12.50 17.66 -5.51
N ARG A 55 -11.96 16.45 -5.44
CA ARG A 55 -12.06 15.55 -4.28
C ARG A 55 -10.74 15.32 -3.53
N GLY A 56 -9.65 15.92 -4.02
CA GLY A 56 -8.30 15.76 -3.47
C GLY A 56 -7.63 14.43 -3.83
N TRP A 57 -6.33 14.35 -3.58
CA TRP A 57 -5.48 13.20 -3.93
C TRP A 57 -5.87 11.89 -3.25
N GLY A 58 -6.56 11.95 -2.10
CA GLY A 58 -7.07 10.78 -1.38
C GLY A 58 -8.28 10.12 -2.06
N ALA A 59 -8.92 10.77 -3.01
CA ALA A 59 -10.14 10.27 -3.63
C ALA A 59 -9.92 8.92 -4.34
N ARG A 60 -10.82 7.97 -4.08
CA ARG A 60 -10.77 6.62 -4.65
C ARG A 60 -11.11 6.60 -6.15
N TRP A 61 -12.20 7.31 -6.54
CA TRP A 61 -12.77 7.16 -7.86
C TRP A 61 -11.85 7.59 -9.01
N PRO A 62 -11.02 8.67 -8.92
CA PRO A 62 -10.13 9.04 -10.02
C PRO A 62 -9.09 7.95 -10.32
N VAL A 63 -8.52 7.36 -9.26
CA VAL A 63 -7.59 6.23 -9.41
C VAL A 63 -8.31 5.01 -9.95
N SER A 64 -9.55 4.76 -9.48
CA SER A 64 -10.36 3.64 -9.94
C SER A 64 -10.66 3.71 -11.44
N VAL A 65 -10.90 4.91 -11.98
CA VAL A 65 -11.09 5.13 -13.43
C VAL A 65 -9.82 4.76 -14.20
N LEU A 66 -8.64 5.13 -13.70
CA LEU A 66 -7.37 4.78 -14.35
C LEU A 66 -7.11 3.27 -14.28
N VAL A 67 -7.33 2.64 -13.13
CA VAL A 67 -7.22 1.18 -12.96
C VAL A 67 -8.14 0.45 -13.94
N TRP A 68 -9.37 0.93 -14.05
CA TRP A 68 -10.33 0.40 -15.02
C TRP A 68 -9.80 0.56 -16.45
N GLY A 69 -9.32 1.73 -16.81
CA GLY A 69 -8.78 1.99 -18.16
C GLY A 69 -7.61 1.07 -18.52
N VAL A 70 -6.70 0.81 -17.56
CA VAL A 70 -5.56 -0.10 -17.74
C VAL A 70 -5.99 -1.54 -17.96
N THR A 71 -7.09 -1.98 -17.34
CA THR A 71 -7.50 -3.38 -17.28
C THR A 71 -8.74 -3.71 -18.13
N PHE A 72 -9.39 -2.69 -18.72
CA PHE A 72 -10.61 -2.84 -19.51
C PHE A 72 -10.41 -3.75 -20.73
N GLY A 73 -11.42 -4.56 -21.01
CA GLY A 73 -11.45 -5.47 -22.16
C GLY A 73 -10.71 -6.79 -21.97
N HIS A 74 -10.00 -6.95 -20.85
CA HIS A 74 -9.27 -8.19 -20.57
C HIS A 74 -10.05 -9.11 -19.63
N SER A 75 -9.92 -10.42 -19.85
CA SER A 75 -10.54 -11.41 -18.97
C SER A 75 -9.84 -11.48 -17.61
N GLU A 76 -10.55 -11.91 -16.57
CA GLU A 76 -9.95 -12.09 -15.24
C GLU A 76 -8.75 -13.02 -15.28
N LYS A 77 -8.85 -14.14 -16.01
CA LYS A 77 -7.75 -15.10 -16.20
C LYS A 77 -6.50 -14.43 -16.80
N HIS A 78 -6.69 -13.54 -17.80
CA HIS A 78 -5.60 -12.81 -18.42
C HIS A 78 -4.95 -11.82 -17.44
N LEU A 79 -5.76 -11.05 -16.71
CA LEU A 79 -5.25 -10.09 -15.74
C LEU A 79 -4.48 -10.78 -14.60
N ARG A 80 -4.97 -11.92 -14.09
CA ARG A 80 -4.26 -12.71 -13.08
C ARG A 80 -2.96 -13.30 -13.59
N ALA A 81 -2.93 -13.74 -14.83
CA ALA A 81 -1.69 -14.20 -15.47
C ALA A 81 -0.67 -13.06 -15.64
N LEU A 82 -1.15 -11.85 -15.97
CA LEU A 82 -0.31 -10.66 -16.06
C LEU A 82 0.24 -10.27 -14.68
N GLU A 83 -0.59 -10.30 -13.64
CA GLU A 83 -0.21 -10.06 -12.25
C GLU A 83 0.90 -11.03 -11.79
N ALA A 84 0.77 -12.32 -12.10
CA ALA A 84 1.80 -13.32 -11.80
C ALA A 84 3.16 -13.02 -12.50
N LYS A 85 3.11 -12.60 -13.78
CA LYS A 85 4.32 -12.17 -14.51
C LYS A 85 4.92 -10.89 -13.90
N PHE A 86 4.07 -9.94 -13.51
CA PHE A 86 4.50 -8.74 -12.82
C PHE A 86 5.20 -9.07 -11.50
N VAL A 87 4.66 -9.97 -10.69
CA VAL A 87 5.28 -10.40 -9.43
C VAL A 87 6.73 -10.85 -9.64
N THR A 88 6.97 -11.73 -10.62
CA THR A 88 8.33 -12.18 -10.95
C THR A 88 9.22 -11.02 -11.39
N TRP A 89 8.69 -10.15 -12.25
CA TRP A 89 9.40 -8.95 -12.73
C TRP A 89 9.71 -7.97 -11.59
N PHE A 90 8.76 -7.71 -10.70
CA PHE A 90 8.93 -6.77 -9.59
C PHE A 90 9.93 -7.30 -8.57
N ARG A 91 9.83 -8.57 -8.19
CA ARG A 91 10.74 -9.22 -7.23
C ARG A 91 12.20 -9.18 -7.68
N SER A 92 12.46 -9.23 -8.99
CA SER A 92 13.84 -9.12 -9.52
C SER A 92 14.41 -7.69 -9.46
N ARG A 93 13.60 -6.68 -9.10
CA ARG A 93 13.97 -5.25 -9.13
C ARG A 93 13.73 -4.53 -7.81
N VAL A 94 12.97 -5.13 -6.90
CA VAL A 94 12.68 -4.51 -5.62
C VAL A 94 13.96 -4.30 -4.82
N THR A 95 14.11 -3.09 -4.29
CA THR A 95 15.25 -2.72 -3.43
C THR A 95 14.70 -2.45 -2.04
N THR A 96 14.99 -3.31 -1.11
CA THR A 96 14.58 -3.19 0.29
C THR A 96 15.45 -2.19 1.04
N PHE A 97 14.92 -1.63 2.12
CA PHE A 97 15.66 -0.75 3.02
C PHE A 97 16.10 -1.52 4.28
N PRO A 98 17.40 -1.86 4.40
CA PRO A 98 17.89 -2.74 5.47
C PRO A 98 17.59 -2.23 6.88
N GLU A 99 17.74 -0.91 7.11
CA GLU A 99 17.49 -0.31 8.43
C GLU A 99 16.04 -0.47 8.87
N VAL A 100 15.08 -0.25 7.95
CA VAL A 100 13.65 -0.40 8.24
C VAL A 100 13.29 -1.87 8.45
N HIS A 101 13.86 -2.77 7.63
CA HIS A 101 13.69 -4.21 7.81
C HIS A 101 14.27 -4.73 9.13
N ALA A 102 15.43 -4.21 9.58
CA ALA A 102 15.99 -4.53 10.88
C ALA A 102 15.02 -4.12 12.00
N ARG A 103 14.47 -2.90 11.91
CA ARG A 103 13.48 -2.42 12.89
C ARG A 103 12.19 -3.28 12.91
N LEU A 104 11.69 -3.67 11.74
CA LEU A 104 10.56 -4.61 11.63
C LEU A 104 10.90 -5.95 12.29
N SER A 105 12.06 -6.51 11.97
CA SER A 105 12.52 -7.79 12.54
C SER A 105 12.65 -7.75 14.07
N ASP A 106 13.15 -6.65 14.63
CA ASP A 106 13.28 -6.47 16.08
C ASP A 106 11.91 -6.56 16.78
N TYR A 107 10.87 -5.91 16.23
CA TYR A 107 9.52 -6.01 16.78
C TYR A 107 8.95 -7.44 16.68
N LEU A 108 9.15 -8.10 15.55
CA LEU A 108 8.64 -9.45 15.34
C LEU A 108 9.35 -10.48 16.22
N THR A 109 10.68 -10.38 16.34
CA THR A 109 11.49 -11.32 17.13
C THR A 109 11.25 -11.15 18.63
N SER A 110 11.14 -9.90 19.10
CA SER A 110 10.87 -9.62 20.51
C SER A 110 9.44 -9.98 20.94
N GLY A 111 8.50 -10.11 20.00
CA GLY A 111 7.09 -10.32 20.29
C GLY A 111 6.44 -9.20 21.13
N SER A 112 7.13 -8.04 21.23
CA SER A 112 6.76 -6.91 22.08
C SER A 112 5.62 -6.06 21.53
N ALA A 113 5.27 -6.24 20.24
CA ALA A 113 4.28 -5.44 19.57
C ALA A 113 3.41 -6.25 18.58
N ASP A 114 2.19 -5.79 18.40
CA ASP A 114 1.33 -6.15 17.28
C ASP A 114 1.71 -5.29 16.07
N VAL A 115 2.32 -5.90 15.06
CA VAL A 115 2.82 -5.19 13.88
C VAL A 115 1.79 -5.19 12.77
N TRP A 116 1.48 -4.00 12.26
CA TRP A 116 0.57 -3.75 11.15
C TRP A 116 1.34 -3.25 9.93
N LEU A 117 1.11 -3.87 8.78
CA LEU A 117 1.53 -3.33 7.49
C LEU A 117 0.34 -2.68 6.81
N ILE A 118 0.40 -1.35 6.59
CA ILE A 118 -0.74 -0.57 6.10
C ILE A 118 -0.33 0.21 4.86
N THR A 119 -0.78 -0.25 3.69
CA THR A 119 -0.28 0.21 2.39
C THR A 119 -1.37 0.67 1.43
N GLY A 120 -1.02 1.62 0.55
CA GLY A 120 -1.84 2.01 -0.60
C GLY A 120 -1.90 0.95 -1.70
N SER A 121 -0.94 0.03 -1.73
CA SER A 121 -0.91 -1.07 -2.70
C SER A 121 -2.02 -2.10 -2.45
N PRO A 122 -2.54 -2.77 -3.50
CA PRO A 122 -3.55 -3.82 -3.33
C PRO A 122 -3.04 -4.97 -2.45
N LYS A 123 -3.83 -5.30 -1.41
CA LYS A 123 -3.47 -6.35 -0.44
C LYS A 123 -3.07 -7.66 -1.13
N HIS A 124 -3.87 -8.11 -2.09
CA HIS A 124 -3.59 -9.34 -2.84
C HIS A 124 -2.23 -9.30 -3.57
N LEU A 125 -1.87 -8.15 -4.15
CA LEU A 125 -0.59 -7.98 -4.84
C LEU A 125 0.59 -8.06 -3.86
N VAL A 126 0.46 -7.46 -2.67
CA VAL A 126 1.46 -7.56 -1.60
C VAL A 126 1.65 -9.01 -1.17
N GLU A 127 0.55 -9.74 -0.95
CA GLU A 127 0.57 -11.16 -0.58
C GLU A 127 1.28 -12.01 -1.65
N LEU A 128 1.09 -11.74 -2.93
CA LEU A 128 1.76 -12.42 -4.03
C LEU A 128 3.26 -12.09 -4.12
N VAL A 129 3.63 -10.82 -3.93
CA VAL A 129 5.04 -10.39 -4.02
C VAL A 129 5.87 -10.95 -2.88
N TYR A 130 5.31 -11.02 -1.67
CA TYR A 130 6.01 -11.39 -0.45
C TYR A 130 5.58 -12.75 0.12
N PHE A 131 4.94 -13.63 -0.68
CA PHE A 131 4.37 -14.90 -0.23
C PHE A 131 5.35 -15.82 0.53
N ASP A 132 6.64 -15.72 0.22
CA ASP A 132 7.74 -16.50 0.84
C ASP A 132 8.53 -15.72 1.88
N SER A 133 8.14 -14.47 2.16
CA SER A 133 8.84 -13.64 3.15
C SER A 133 8.41 -14.04 4.56
N PRO A 134 9.36 -14.40 5.45
CA PRO A 134 9.02 -14.91 6.79
C PRO A 134 8.29 -13.88 7.66
N TRP A 135 8.42 -12.59 7.39
CA TRP A 135 7.76 -11.53 8.13
C TRP A 135 6.28 -11.36 7.75
N LEU A 136 5.87 -11.72 6.51
CA LEU A 136 4.49 -11.46 6.04
C LEU A 136 3.44 -12.19 6.88
N SER A 137 3.71 -13.43 7.29
CA SER A 137 2.79 -14.23 8.11
C SER A 137 2.67 -13.74 9.55
N GLN A 138 3.61 -12.88 10.00
CA GLN A 138 3.68 -12.37 11.35
C GLN A 138 3.08 -10.96 11.49
N VAL A 139 2.80 -10.28 10.36
CA VAL A 139 2.20 -8.93 10.35
C VAL A 139 0.72 -8.99 10.01
N LYS A 140 -0.04 -8.01 10.51
CA LYS A 140 -1.44 -7.81 10.15
C LYS A 140 -1.50 -6.86 8.96
N LEU A 141 -1.93 -7.34 7.78
CA LEU A 141 -1.90 -6.58 6.54
C LEU A 141 -3.22 -5.87 6.25
N ILE A 142 -3.13 -4.55 6.02
CA ILE A 142 -4.18 -3.69 5.48
C ILE A 142 -3.67 -3.09 4.16
N GLY A 143 -4.43 -3.24 3.10
CA GLY A 143 -4.09 -2.65 1.79
C GLY A 143 -5.33 -2.26 1.01
N SER A 144 -5.13 -1.63 -0.12
CA SER A 144 -6.20 -1.35 -1.07
C SER A 144 -6.82 -2.65 -1.60
N ALA A 145 -8.04 -2.57 -2.10
CA ALA A 145 -8.73 -3.71 -2.68
C ALA A 145 -9.20 -3.37 -4.09
N VAL A 146 -9.03 -4.32 -5.00
CA VAL A 146 -9.55 -4.26 -6.36
C VAL A 146 -10.62 -5.33 -6.56
N GLU A 147 -11.60 -5.01 -7.38
CA GLU A 147 -12.66 -5.94 -7.77
C GLU A 147 -12.96 -5.80 -9.26
N ARG A 148 -13.52 -6.86 -9.85
CA ARG A 148 -13.93 -6.83 -11.25
C ARG A 148 -15.29 -6.17 -11.38
N ARG A 149 -15.35 -5.07 -12.16
CA ARG A 149 -16.60 -4.41 -12.56
C ARG A 149 -16.47 -3.79 -13.95
N TYR A 150 -17.56 -3.74 -14.69
CA TYR A 150 -17.65 -3.03 -15.98
C TYR A 150 -16.58 -3.45 -17.00
N GLY A 151 -16.20 -4.73 -17.02
CA GLY A 151 -15.23 -5.25 -17.97
C GLY A 151 -13.76 -4.98 -17.64
N GLY A 152 -13.44 -4.43 -16.47
CA GLY A 152 -12.08 -4.17 -15.97
C GLY A 152 -11.99 -4.33 -14.45
N TRP A 153 -10.87 -3.95 -13.87
CA TRP A 153 -10.71 -3.83 -12.43
C TRP A 153 -11.01 -2.41 -11.96
N VAL A 154 -11.62 -2.29 -10.80
CA VAL A 154 -11.87 -1.01 -10.11
C VAL A 154 -11.39 -1.12 -8.67
N LEU A 155 -11.04 -0.01 -8.05
CA LEU A 155 -10.76 0.02 -6.61
C LEU A 155 -12.09 -0.04 -5.84
N SER A 156 -12.30 -1.10 -5.05
CA SER A 156 -13.37 -1.14 -4.05
C SER A 156 -12.95 -0.43 -2.76
N LEU A 157 -11.66 -0.48 -2.43
CA LEU A 157 -11.04 0.26 -1.32
C LEU A 157 -9.74 0.90 -1.79
N ARG A 158 -9.50 2.17 -1.44
CA ARG A 158 -8.21 2.85 -1.56
C ARG A 158 -7.67 3.17 -0.18
N CYS A 159 -6.75 2.38 0.32
CA CYS A 159 -6.14 2.53 1.65
C CYS A 159 -5.04 3.61 1.62
N PHE A 160 -5.45 4.89 1.65
CA PHE A 160 -4.57 6.03 1.45
C PHE A 160 -4.99 7.22 2.33
N GLY A 161 -4.01 7.90 2.95
CA GLY A 161 -4.30 9.06 3.80
C GLY A 161 -5.20 8.71 4.99
N HIS A 162 -6.27 9.46 5.18
CA HIS A 162 -7.25 9.23 6.27
C HIS A 162 -7.91 7.86 6.22
N GLU A 163 -8.01 7.23 5.06
CA GLU A 163 -8.57 5.89 4.95
C GLU A 163 -7.75 4.84 5.71
N LYS A 164 -6.42 5.01 5.82
CA LYS A 164 -5.57 4.15 6.68
C LYS A 164 -6.01 4.22 8.14
N VAL A 165 -6.37 5.41 8.64
CA VAL A 165 -6.91 5.60 10.00
C VAL A 165 -8.24 4.87 10.15
N THR A 166 -9.17 5.08 9.22
CA THR A 166 -10.49 4.43 9.22
C THR A 166 -10.36 2.90 9.24
N GLN A 167 -9.50 2.36 8.37
CA GLN A 167 -9.30 0.93 8.25
C GLN A 167 -8.66 0.32 9.51
N LEU A 168 -7.70 1.00 10.12
CA LEU A 168 -7.08 0.52 11.35
C LEU A 168 -8.06 0.63 12.53
N THR A 169 -8.76 1.77 12.69
CA THR A 169 -9.77 1.96 13.72
C THR A 169 -10.87 0.89 13.67
N GLY A 170 -11.31 0.53 12.47
CA GLY A 170 -12.31 -0.52 12.29
C GLY A 170 -11.86 -1.91 12.75
N ARG A 171 -10.54 -2.13 12.91
CA ARG A 171 -9.96 -3.42 13.32
C ARG A 171 -9.55 -3.50 14.78
N ILE A 172 -9.07 -2.41 15.34
CA ILE A 172 -8.55 -2.40 16.72
C ILE A 172 -9.39 -1.56 17.68
N GLY A 173 -10.39 -0.80 17.15
CA GLY A 173 -11.23 0.08 17.95
C GLY A 173 -10.68 1.50 18.10
N ALA A 174 -11.49 2.36 18.71
CA ALA A 174 -11.14 3.73 19.05
C ALA A 174 -11.11 3.91 20.58
N PRO A 175 -10.30 4.87 21.11
CA PRO A 175 -9.35 5.72 20.41
C PRO A 175 -8.09 4.99 19.96
N LEU A 176 -7.50 5.39 18.81
CA LEU A 176 -6.22 4.85 18.37
C LEU A 176 -5.10 5.33 19.29
N GLN A 177 -4.29 4.39 19.78
CA GLN A 177 -3.06 4.61 20.51
C GLN A 177 -1.99 3.71 19.93
N LEU A 178 -1.04 4.28 19.21
CA LEU A 178 0.01 3.54 18.50
C LEU A 178 1.35 3.87 19.15
N TYR A 179 2.19 2.86 19.33
CA TYR A 179 3.52 3.05 19.91
C TYR A 179 4.46 3.70 18.88
N SER A 180 4.56 3.12 17.68
CA SER A 180 5.44 3.66 16.63
C SER A 180 4.81 3.55 15.26
N GLY A 181 5.14 4.51 14.39
CA GLY A 181 4.74 4.48 12.99
C GLY A 181 5.90 4.86 12.06
N TYR A 182 5.98 4.15 10.94
CA TYR A 182 7.04 4.29 9.93
C TYR A 182 6.45 4.53 8.55
N SER A 183 6.78 5.67 7.93
CA SER A 183 6.33 6.01 6.57
C SER A 183 7.27 7.01 5.91
N ASP A 184 7.42 6.89 4.59
CA ASP A 184 8.13 7.88 3.75
C ASP A 184 7.24 9.09 3.40
N SER A 185 5.93 8.95 3.46
CA SER A 185 4.96 9.87 2.90
C SER A 185 4.26 10.78 3.92
N ASN A 186 4.11 12.07 3.55
CA ASN A 186 3.26 13.00 4.30
C ASN A 186 1.76 12.62 4.26
N GLN A 187 1.35 11.76 3.33
CA GLN A 187 -0.02 11.26 3.25
C GLN A 187 -0.39 10.37 4.44
N ASP A 188 0.60 9.84 5.14
CA ASP A 188 0.40 9.02 6.34
C ASP A 188 0.45 9.84 7.65
N ASN A 189 0.66 11.16 7.57
CA ASN A 189 0.61 12.01 8.75
C ASN A 189 -0.69 11.85 9.57
N PRO A 190 -1.88 11.70 8.96
CA PRO A 190 -3.10 11.42 9.74
C PRO A 190 -2.99 10.20 10.65
N LEU A 191 -2.29 9.14 10.23
CA LEU A 191 -2.07 7.94 11.04
C LEU A 191 -0.89 8.11 11.99
N LEU A 192 0.19 8.76 11.55
CA LEU A 192 1.36 9.06 12.38
C LEU A 192 1.02 9.92 13.60
N HIS A 193 0.01 10.79 13.52
CA HIS A 193 -0.43 11.61 14.65
C HIS A 193 -0.95 10.81 15.85
N PHE A 194 -1.33 9.54 15.66
CA PHE A 194 -1.72 8.64 16.74
C PHE A 194 -0.54 7.89 17.36
N CYS A 195 0.68 8.08 16.84
CA CYS A 195 1.88 7.42 17.33
C CYS A 195 2.62 8.24 18.38
N GLU A 196 3.10 7.54 19.41
CA GLU A 196 4.02 8.10 20.39
C GLU A 196 5.39 8.40 19.74
N HIS A 197 5.88 7.47 18.91
CA HIS A 197 7.12 7.64 18.15
C HIS A 197 6.82 7.63 16.64
N ARG A 198 7.18 8.73 15.97
CA ARG A 198 6.91 8.95 14.55
C ARG A 198 8.22 8.92 13.78
N TRP A 199 8.26 8.13 12.73
CA TRP A 199 9.46 7.96 11.93
C TRP A 199 9.19 8.23 10.46
N ARG A 200 10.02 9.11 9.90
CA ARG A 200 10.06 9.34 8.46
C ARG A 200 11.18 8.51 7.85
N VAL A 201 10.84 7.73 6.82
CA VAL A 201 11.82 7.02 6.01
C VAL A 201 12.29 7.93 4.89
N THR A 202 13.60 8.12 4.78
CA THR A 202 14.19 8.93 3.70
C THR A 202 14.25 8.14 2.39
N PRO A 203 14.42 8.80 1.21
CA PRO A 203 14.59 8.10 -0.07
C PRO A 203 15.80 7.15 -0.10
N GLN A 204 16.72 7.27 0.85
CA GLN A 204 17.88 6.40 1.03
C GLN A 204 17.61 5.25 2.02
N GLY A 205 16.44 5.25 2.67
CA GLY A 205 16.03 4.22 3.63
C GLY A 205 16.48 4.47 5.07
N ALA A 206 17.03 5.68 5.37
CA ALA A 206 17.37 6.05 6.74
C ALA A 206 16.15 6.49 7.54
N LEU A 207 16.15 6.24 8.85
CA LEU A 207 15.09 6.61 9.76
C LEU A 207 15.35 7.99 10.39
N GLN A 208 14.39 8.90 10.27
CA GLN A 208 14.38 10.21 10.92
C GLN A 208 13.19 10.30 11.86
N GLN A 209 13.45 10.59 13.13
CA GLN A 209 12.38 10.80 14.09
C GLN A 209 11.73 12.16 13.83
N LEU A 210 10.39 12.16 13.79
CA LEU A 210 9.60 13.39 13.72
C LEU A 210 9.24 13.85 15.15
N GLU A 211 9.22 15.15 15.33
CA GLU A 211 8.79 15.78 16.57
C GLU A 211 7.28 15.63 16.83
#